data_7999995a5bed9b7a070349349eee537b
#
_entry.id   7999995a5bed9b7a070349349eee537b
#
_cell.length_a   1.000
_cell.length_b   1.000
_cell.length_c   1.000
_cell.angle_alpha   90.00
_cell.angle_beta   90.00
_cell.angle_gamma   90.00
#
_symmetry.space_group_name_H-M   'P 1'
#
loop_
_entity.id
_entity.type
_entity.pdbx_description
1 polymer ?
#
loop_
_entity_poly.entity_id
_entity_poly.type
_entity_poly.pdbx_seq_one_letter_code
_entity_poly.pdbx_strand_id
1 'polypeptide(L)'
;ANFGFSVPLPAFGQVFSGFEFLGIILVTAIPFGIYDLVEAMDNVESAEAAGDEYPTTRVLTADGVVSLIGCLMGNPFSNAVYIGHPGWKAMGGRIGYSAATGIMVVLLSWFGIISVLLALVPVVAISPILLYIGMLIGAQAFQTTPVKHAPAVVLALTPHLAAWAKLQIDTMLGASIAAAQTVGGLAADKVAAVKSAAIASLPQQGVF
;
A
#
# COMPACT_ATOMS: atom_id res chain seq x y z
N ALA A 1 22.98 8.06 8.25
CA ALA A 1 22.88 6.82 7.51
C ALA A 1 23.97 5.87 8.02
N ASN A 2 23.60 4.79 8.67
CA ASN A 2 24.55 3.77 9.10
C ASN A 2 24.77 2.80 7.96
N PHE A 3 25.93 2.91 7.32
CA PHE A 3 26.40 1.88 6.42
C PHE A 3 26.85 0.69 7.29
N GLY A 4 26.26 -0.46 7.06
CA GLY A 4 26.62 -1.68 7.77
C GLY A 4 26.03 -2.89 7.11
N PHE A 5 26.77 -3.99 7.12
CA PHE A 5 26.25 -5.28 6.68
C PHE A 5 25.32 -5.83 7.75
N SER A 6 24.03 -6.00 7.42
CA SER A 6 23.07 -6.62 8.33
C SER A 6 22.43 -7.83 7.67
N VAL A 7 22.48 -8.94 8.35
CA VAL A 7 21.78 -10.16 7.95
C VAL A 7 20.45 -10.23 8.71
N PRO A 8 19.33 -10.49 8.04
CA PRO A 8 18.05 -10.66 8.72
C PRO A 8 18.14 -11.89 9.64
N LEU A 9 17.79 -11.69 10.91
CA LEU A 9 17.74 -12.75 11.91
C LEU A 9 16.28 -13.08 12.24
N PRO A 10 15.92 -14.35 12.43
CA PRO A 10 14.57 -14.74 12.81
C PRO A 10 14.14 -14.10 14.13
N ALA A 11 12.93 -13.53 14.14
CA ALA A 11 12.36 -12.80 15.28
C ALA A 11 11.39 -13.67 16.10
N PHE A 12 11.70 -14.93 16.33
CA PHE A 12 10.81 -15.88 17.02
C PHE A 12 10.31 -15.38 18.37
N GLY A 13 11.16 -14.73 19.16
CA GLY A 13 10.75 -14.19 20.46
C GLY A 13 9.62 -13.16 20.35
N GLN A 14 9.66 -12.29 19.34
CA GLN A 14 8.62 -11.29 19.09
C GLN A 14 7.32 -11.91 18.57
N VAL A 15 7.44 -12.96 17.75
CA VAL A 15 6.28 -13.71 17.25
C VAL A 15 5.54 -14.36 18.41
N PHE A 16 6.27 -15.02 19.33
CA PHE A 16 5.65 -15.67 20.49
C PHE A 16 5.03 -14.67 21.47
N SER A 17 5.64 -13.51 21.71
CA SER A 17 5.06 -12.47 22.57
C SER A 17 3.79 -11.86 21.96
N GLY A 18 3.63 -11.91 20.64
CA GLY A 18 2.43 -11.43 19.94
C GLY A 18 1.18 -12.26 20.23
N PHE A 19 1.30 -13.50 20.69
CA PHE A 19 0.14 -14.35 21.03
C PHE A 19 -0.71 -13.79 22.17
N GLU A 20 -0.16 -12.95 23.04
CA GLU A 20 -0.91 -12.25 24.07
C GLU A 20 -2.00 -11.34 23.47
N PHE A 21 -1.78 -10.80 22.26
CA PHE A 21 -2.70 -9.90 21.57
C PHE A 21 -3.55 -10.62 20.51
N LEU A 22 -3.56 -11.95 20.48
CA LEU A 22 -4.16 -12.75 19.42
C LEU A 22 -5.63 -12.36 19.15
N GLY A 23 -6.43 -12.06 20.19
CA GLY A 23 -7.82 -11.67 20.03
C GLY A 23 -8.00 -10.40 19.21
N ILE A 24 -7.20 -9.36 19.49
CA ILE A 24 -7.23 -8.09 18.75
C ILE A 24 -6.68 -8.29 17.34
N ILE A 25 -5.60 -9.07 17.24
CA ILE A 25 -4.96 -9.36 15.94
C ILE A 25 -5.94 -10.08 15.00
N LEU A 26 -6.66 -11.09 15.46
CA LEU A 26 -7.58 -11.85 14.61
C LEU A 26 -8.75 -11.01 14.10
N VAL A 27 -9.29 -10.08 14.90
CA VAL A 27 -10.39 -9.19 14.48
C VAL A 27 -9.96 -8.30 13.31
N THR A 28 -8.70 -7.90 13.24
CA THR A 28 -8.16 -7.07 12.15
C THR A 28 -7.56 -7.93 11.03
N ALA A 29 -6.81 -8.98 11.37
CA ALA A 29 -6.08 -9.79 10.40
C ALA A 29 -6.99 -10.60 9.48
N ILE A 30 -8.15 -11.08 9.96
CA ILE A 30 -9.06 -11.87 9.13
C ILE A 30 -9.67 -11.02 8.01
N PRO A 31 -10.30 -9.84 8.27
CA PRO A 31 -10.81 -8.99 7.20
C PRO A 31 -9.70 -8.52 6.25
N PHE A 32 -8.54 -8.13 6.78
CA PHE A 32 -7.40 -7.72 5.97
C PHE A 32 -6.85 -8.86 5.11
N GLY A 33 -6.74 -10.07 5.64
CA GLY A 33 -6.29 -11.24 4.88
C GLY A 33 -7.24 -11.60 3.74
N ILE A 34 -8.56 -11.46 3.94
CA ILE A 34 -9.54 -11.65 2.87
C ILE A 34 -9.38 -10.56 1.79
N TYR A 35 -9.21 -9.31 2.20
CA TYR A 35 -8.97 -8.19 1.30
C TYR A 35 -7.70 -8.40 0.46
N ASP A 36 -6.59 -8.74 1.11
CA ASP A 36 -5.28 -9.00 0.48
C ASP A 36 -5.36 -10.16 -0.53
N LEU A 37 -6.10 -11.22 -0.18
CA LEU A 37 -6.35 -12.34 -1.09
C LEU A 37 -7.11 -11.92 -2.35
N VAL A 38 -8.18 -11.13 -2.20
CA VAL A 38 -8.96 -10.61 -3.33
C VAL A 38 -8.10 -9.69 -4.19
N GLU A 39 -7.35 -8.77 -3.58
CA GLU A 39 -6.43 -7.87 -4.28
C GLU A 39 -5.36 -8.65 -5.06
N ALA A 40 -4.78 -9.68 -4.45
CA ALA A 40 -3.80 -10.53 -5.11
C ALA A 40 -4.39 -11.28 -6.32
N MET A 41 -5.64 -11.75 -6.23
CA MET A 41 -6.34 -12.36 -7.36
C MET A 41 -6.58 -11.35 -8.48
N ASP A 42 -7.08 -10.15 -8.16
CA ASP A 42 -7.31 -9.07 -9.12
C ASP A 42 -6.02 -8.68 -9.86
N ASN A 43 -4.87 -8.67 -9.15
CA ASN A 43 -3.58 -8.37 -9.74
C ASN A 43 -3.10 -9.46 -10.71
N VAL A 44 -3.40 -10.74 -10.44
CA VAL A 44 -3.12 -11.84 -11.38
C VAL A 44 -4.02 -11.74 -12.60
N GLU A 45 -5.32 -11.47 -12.43
CA GLU A 45 -6.26 -11.28 -13.52
C GLU A 45 -5.90 -10.05 -14.39
N SER A 46 -5.41 -8.98 -13.76
CA SER A 46 -4.89 -7.80 -14.46
C SER A 46 -3.68 -8.13 -15.35
N ALA A 47 -2.81 -9.03 -14.91
CA ALA A 47 -1.69 -9.52 -15.72
C ALA A 47 -2.18 -10.38 -16.90
N GLU A 48 -3.18 -11.25 -16.69
CA GLU A 48 -3.82 -12.05 -17.74
C GLU A 48 -4.50 -11.14 -18.77
N ALA A 49 -5.22 -10.12 -18.35
CA ALA A 49 -5.82 -9.12 -19.23
C ALA A 49 -4.77 -8.36 -20.06
N ALA A 50 -3.54 -8.22 -19.55
CA ALA A 50 -2.40 -7.68 -20.30
C ALA A 50 -1.75 -8.72 -21.23
N GLY A 51 -2.22 -9.97 -21.25
CA GLY A 51 -1.79 -11.05 -22.12
C GLY A 51 -0.67 -11.93 -21.54
N ASP A 52 -0.50 -11.96 -20.22
CA ASP A 52 0.43 -12.85 -19.52
C ASP A 52 -0.34 -13.71 -18.51
N GLU A 53 -0.59 -14.96 -18.88
CA GLU A 53 -1.30 -15.91 -18.03
C GLU A 53 -0.39 -16.47 -16.94
N TYR A 54 -0.81 -16.34 -15.69
CA TYR A 54 -0.15 -16.92 -14.53
C TYR A 54 -1.09 -17.87 -13.78
N PRO A 55 -0.61 -19.05 -13.34
CA PRO A 55 -1.44 -19.96 -12.55
C PRO A 55 -1.70 -19.35 -11.15
N THR A 56 -2.88 -18.80 -10.95
CA THR A 56 -3.31 -18.05 -9.75
C THR A 56 -2.96 -18.78 -8.46
N THR A 57 -3.28 -20.09 -8.38
CA THR A 57 -2.98 -20.87 -7.17
C THR A 57 -1.48 -20.89 -6.82
N ARG A 58 -0.60 -21.00 -7.82
CA ARG A 58 0.86 -21.02 -7.57
C ARG A 58 1.37 -19.65 -7.14
N VAL A 59 0.86 -18.60 -7.76
CA VAL A 59 1.24 -17.21 -7.40
C VAL A 59 0.83 -16.91 -5.97
N LEU A 60 -0.43 -17.16 -5.61
CA LEU A 60 -0.94 -16.92 -4.25
C LEU A 60 -0.26 -17.80 -3.20
N THR A 61 0.05 -19.06 -3.53
CA THR A 61 0.79 -19.93 -2.61
C THR A 61 2.20 -19.41 -2.38
N ALA A 62 2.90 -18.98 -3.43
CA ALA A 62 4.23 -18.40 -3.32
C ALA A 62 4.22 -17.10 -2.50
N ASP A 63 3.24 -16.24 -2.74
CA ASP A 63 3.03 -14.99 -2.02
C ASP A 63 2.80 -15.23 -0.52
N GLY A 64 1.91 -16.15 -0.17
CA GLY A 64 1.66 -16.54 1.22
C GLY A 64 2.89 -17.16 1.92
N VAL A 65 3.64 -18.02 1.24
CA VAL A 65 4.88 -18.60 1.78
C VAL A 65 5.93 -17.53 2.03
N VAL A 66 6.13 -16.61 1.09
CA VAL A 66 7.10 -15.52 1.24
C VAL A 66 6.68 -14.57 2.37
N SER A 67 5.38 -14.27 2.49
CA SER A 67 4.82 -13.48 3.59
C SER A 67 5.09 -14.12 4.95
N LEU A 68 4.87 -15.44 5.09
CA LEU A 68 5.16 -16.18 6.32
C LEU A 68 6.64 -16.14 6.67
N ILE A 69 7.54 -16.34 5.70
CA ILE A 69 8.98 -16.23 5.91
C ILE A 69 9.34 -14.80 6.36
N GLY A 70 8.79 -13.79 5.71
CA GLY A 70 9.00 -12.40 6.09
C GLY A 70 8.54 -12.10 7.51
N CYS A 71 7.37 -12.60 7.91
CA CYS A 71 6.85 -12.45 9.28
C CYS A 71 7.77 -13.10 10.32
N LEU A 72 8.29 -14.29 10.03
CA LEU A 72 9.27 -14.97 10.91
C LEU A 72 10.59 -14.19 11.02
N MET A 73 10.93 -13.41 10.02
CA MET A 73 12.09 -12.50 10.02
C MET A 73 11.80 -11.14 10.67
N GLY A 74 10.59 -10.95 11.23
CA GLY A 74 10.18 -9.71 11.91
C GLY A 74 9.58 -8.64 10.99
N ASN A 75 9.23 -8.97 9.76
CA ASN A 75 8.49 -8.06 8.89
C ASN A 75 7.00 -8.05 9.28
N PRO A 76 6.42 -6.90 9.71
CA PRO A 76 5.02 -6.82 10.08
C PRO A 76 4.06 -6.74 8.87
N PHE A 77 4.59 -6.62 7.66
CA PHE A 77 3.79 -6.48 6.44
C PHE A 77 3.80 -7.77 5.64
N SER A 78 2.63 -8.16 5.13
CA SER A 78 2.54 -9.22 4.13
C SER A 78 3.22 -8.79 2.82
N ASN A 79 3.66 -9.76 2.05
CA ASN A 79 4.00 -9.51 0.66
C ASN A 79 2.70 -9.30 -0.12
N ALA A 80 2.73 -8.61 -1.24
CA ALA A 80 1.57 -8.39 -2.09
C ALA A 80 1.93 -8.64 -3.55
N VAL A 81 1.01 -9.24 -4.29
CA VAL A 81 1.16 -9.42 -5.74
C VAL A 81 1.16 -8.06 -6.43
N TYR A 82 2.11 -7.83 -7.30
CA TYR A 82 2.38 -6.51 -7.86
C TYR A 82 1.32 -6.07 -8.87
N ILE A 83 0.64 -4.98 -8.56
CA ILE A 83 -0.43 -4.39 -9.38
C ILE A 83 0.07 -3.73 -10.69
N GLY A 84 1.33 -3.35 -10.76
CA GLY A 84 1.88 -2.57 -11.87
C GLY A 84 2.31 -3.39 -13.10
N HIS A 85 2.02 -4.70 -13.16
CA HIS A 85 2.43 -5.57 -14.25
C HIS A 85 2.04 -5.05 -15.65
N PRO A 86 0.78 -4.63 -15.90
CA PRO A 86 0.39 -4.11 -17.22
C PRO A 86 1.18 -2.87 -17.63
N GLY A 87 1.48 -1.99 -16.68
CA GLY A 87 2.27 -0.79 -16.93
C GLY A 87 3.69 -1.09 -17.35
N TRP A 88 4.37 -2.01 -16.65
CA TRP A 88 5.72 -2.42 -17.01
C TRP A 88 5.77 -3.15 -18.35
N LYS A 89 4.77 -3.99 -18.62
CA LYS A 89 4.65 -4.68 -19.92
C LYS A 89 4.47 -3.69 -21.07
N ALA A 90 3.63 -2.67 -20.90
CA ALA A 90 3.43 -1.61 -21.88
C ALA A 90 4.71 -0.82 -22.19
N MET A 91 5.60 -0.69 -21.20
CA MET A 91 6.92 -0.08 -21.35
C MET A 91 8.00 -1.02 -21.91
N GLY A 92 7.63 -2.26 -22.27
CA GLY A 92 8.56 -3.26 -22.79
C GLY A 92 9.30 -4.07 -21.71
N GLY A 93 8.84 -4.03 -20.46
CA GLY A 93 9.37 -4.84 -19.36
C GLY A 93 9.26 -6.33 -19.64
N ARG A 94 10.25 -7.10 -19.18
CA ARG A 94 10.32 -8.56 -19.32
C ARG A 94 10.59 -9.20 -17.97
N ILE A 95 10.26 -10.47 -17.83
CA ILE A 95 10.40 -11.24 -16.59
C ILE A 95 11.83 -11.19 -15.98
N GLY A 96 12.85 -11.10 -16.81
CA GLY A 96 14.24 -10.99 -16.36
C GLY A 96 14.52 -9.72 -15.54
N TYR A 97 13.77 -8.65 -15.77
CA TYR A 97 13.89 -7.42 -14.97
C TYR A 97 13.40 -7.61 -13.54
N SER A 98 12.35 -8.41 -13.33
CA SER A 98 11.85 -8.75 -11.98
C SER A 98 12.92 -9.50 -11.19
N ALA A 99 13.54 -10.51 -11.78
CA ALA A 99 14.62 -11.26 -11.14
C ALA A 99 15.82 -10.36 -10.81
N ALA A 100 16.26 -9.53 -11.75
CA ALA A 100 17.36 -8.59 -11.56
C ALA A 100 17.05 -7.57 -10.44
N THR A 101 15.83 -7.05 -10.42
CA THR A 101 15.38 -6.12 -9.37
C THR A 101 15.37 -6.80 -7.99
N GLY A 102 14.85 -8.02 -7.90
CA GLY A 102 14.84 -8.79 -6.66
C GLY A 102 16.25 -9.00 -6.10
N ILE A 103 17.19 -9.44 -6.94
CA ILE A 103 18.59 -9.62 -6.53
C ILE A 103 19.20 -8.28 -6.09
N MET A 104 18.96 -7.22 -6.85
CA MET A 104 19.48 -5.89 -6.53
C MET A 104 18.94 -5.37 -5.20
N VAL A 105 17.64 -5.52 -4.95
CA VAL A 105 17.01 -5.12 -3.67
C VAL A 105 17.64 -5.87 -2.48
N VAL A 106 17.87 -7.18 -2.61
CA VAL A 106 18.53 -7.97 -1.56
C VAL A 106 19.93 -7.43 -1.28
N LEU A 107 20.73 -7.21 -2.31
CA LEU A 107 22.11 -6.70 -2.16
C LEU A 107 22.12 -5.30 -1.54
N LEU A 108 21.29 -4.39 -2.04
CA LEU A 108 21.20 -3.02 -1.52
C LEU A 108 20.70 -2.98 -0.07
N SER A 109 19.80 -3.90 0.31
CA SER A 109 19.30 -4.02 1.68
C SER A 109 20.40 -4.49 2.62
N TRP A 110 21.17 -5.52 2.24
CA TRP A 110 22.25 -6.05 3.06
C TRP A 110 23.35 -5.04 3.36
N PHE A 111 23.67 -4.17 2.40
CA PHE A 111 24.65 -3.10 2.56
C PHE A 111 24.07 -1.81 3.16
N GLY A 112 22.78 -1.76 3.47
CA GLY A 112 22.11 -0.56 4.00
C GLY A 112 22.00 0.60 2.99
N ILE A 113 22.26 0.35 1.71
CA ILE A 113 22.25 1.38 0.65
C ILE A 113 20.85 1.90 0.38
N ILE A 114 19.81 1.08 0.62
CA ILE A 114 18.41 1.50 0.44
C ILE A 114 18.07 2.73 1.28
N SER A 115 18.55 2.81 2.53
CA SER A 115 18.32 3.98 3.39
C SER A 115 18.95 5.26 2.82
N VAL A 116 20.08 5.13 2.13
CA VAL A 116 20.72 6.25 1.43
C VAL A 116 19.95 6.66 0.19
N LEU A 117 19.48 5.67 -0.58
CA LEU A 117 18.65 5.95 -1.76
C LEU A 117 17.35 6.65 -1.37
N LEU A 118 16.69 6.21 -0.29
CA LEU A 118 15.48 6.87 0.23
C LEU A 118 15.73 8.30 0.72
N ALA A 119 16.94 8.58 1.22
CA ALA A 119 17.32 9.93 1.61
C ALA A 119 17.67 10.82 0.40
N LEU A 120 18.17 10.22 -0.68
CA LEU A 120 18.60 10.92 -1.89
C LEU A 120 17.46 11.15 -2.87
N VAL A 121 16.56 10.18 -3.02
CA VAL A 121 15.42 10.22 -3.95
C VAL A 121 14.19 10.70 -3.20
N PRO A 122 13.74 11.95 -3.40
CA PRO A 122 12.54 12.45 -2.77
C PRO A 122 11.30 11.68 -3.29
N VAL A 123 10.36 11.41 -2.41
CA VAL A 123 9.10 10.69 -2.75
C VAL A 123 8.36 11.37 -3.92
N VAL A 124 8.45 12.69 -4.01
CA VAL A 124 7.86 13.47 -5.12
C VAL A 124 8.38 13.05 -6.50
N ALA A 125 9.64 12.59 -6.59
CA ALA A 125 10.22 12.12 -7.85
C ALA A 125 9.61 10.79 -8.33
N ILE A 126 9.01 10.00 -7.43
CA ILE A 126 8.36 8.72 -7.74
C ILE A 126 6.89 8.92 -8.12
N SER A 127 6.27 10.01 -7.68
CA SER A 127 4.84 10.28 -7.88
C SER A 127 4.37 10.23 -9.35
N PRO A 128 5.13 10.72 -10.36
CA PRO A 128 4.72 10.60 -11.76
C PRO A 128 4.58 9.16 -12.25
N ILE A 129 5.45 8.26 -11.77
CA ILE A 129 5.39 6.82 -12.12
C ILE A 129 4.12 6.20 -11.56
N LEU A 130 3.80 6.49 -10.29
CA LEU A 130 2.59 5.99 -9.64
C LEU A 130 1.33 6.52 -10.32
N LEU A 131 1.31 7.80 -10.72
CA LEU A 131 0.21 8.38 -11.45
C LEU A 131 0.03 7.70 -12.82
N TYR A 132 1.11 7.46 -13.55
CA TYR A 132 1.07 6.79 -14.84
C TYR A 132 0.51 5.36 -14.71
N ILE A 133 1.00 4.59 -13.75
CA ILE A 133 0.50 3.24 -13.47
C ILE A 133 -0.98 3.27 -13.09
N GLY A 134 -1.39 4.20 -12.22
CA GLY A 134 -2.79 4.37 -11.84
C GLY A 134 -3.72 4.69 -13.01
N MET A 135 -3.26 5.54 -13.94
CA MET A 135 -4.03 5.83 -15.16
C MET A 135 -4.15 4.61 -16.08
N LEU A 136 -3.10 3.80 -16.22
CA LEU A 136 -3.13 2.58 -17.02
C LEU A 136 -4.10 1.55 -16.43
N ILE A 137 -4.06 1.32 -15.11
CA ILE A 137 -4.96 0.41 -14.41
C ILE A 137 -6.41 0.89 -14.55
N GLY A 138 -6.66 2.19 -14.35
CA GLY A 138 -7.98 2.77 -14.54
C GLY A 138 -8.52 2.59 -15.96
N ALA A 139 -7.68 2.82 -16.98
CA ALA A 139 -8.05 2.58 -18.37
C ALA A 139 -8.35 1.10 -18.64
N GLN A 140 -7.52 0.20 -18.13
CA GLN A 140 -7.71 -1.25 -18.26
C GLN A 140 -9.03 -1.70 -17.63
N ALA A 141 -9.39 -1.19 -16.45
CA ALA A 141 -10.64 -1.52 -15.78
C ALA A 141 -11.87 -1.23 -16.66
N PHE A 142 -11.85 -0.13 -17.42
CA PHE A 142 -12.93 0.18 -18.38
C PHE A 142 -12.85 -0.63 -19.68
N GLN A 143 -11.65 -1.01 -20.12
CA GLN A 143 -11.46 -1.75 -21.37
C GLN A 143 -11.83 -3.23 -21.25
N THR A 144 -11.54 -3.84 -20.10
CA THR A 144 -11.80 -5.27 -19.85
C THR A 144 -13.21 -5.54 -19.34
N THR A 145 -13.85 -4.55 -18.74
CA THR A 145 -15.20 -4.68 -18.17
C THR A 145 -16.26 -4.49 -19.26
N PRO A 146 -17.27 -5.37 -19.36
CA PRO A 146 -18.40 -5.16 -20.27
C PRO A 146 -19.07 -3.81 -20.04
N VAL A 147 -19.43 -3.09 -21.11
CA VAL A 147 -19.97 -1.71 -21.06
C VAL A 147 -21.15 -1.57 -20.09
N LYS A 148 -22.01 -2.60 -19.97
CA LYS A 148 -23.13 -2.62 -19.02
C LYS A 148 -22.71 -2.53 -17.55
N HIS A 149 -21.47 -2.86 -17.23
CA HIS A 149 -20.91 -2.81 -15.87
C HIS A 149 -20.04 -1.57 -15.63
N ALA A 150 -19.84 -0.69 -16.62
CA ALA A 150 -19.09 0.55 -16.45
C ALA A 150 -19.55 1.42 -15.25
N PRO A 151 -20.86 1.52 -14.93
CA PRO A 151 -21.30 2.22 -13.73
C PRO A 151 -20.75 1.61 -12.43
N ALA A 152 -20.54 0.29 -12.37
CA ALA A 152 -19.96 -0.36 -11.19
C ALA A 152 -18.49 0.02 -10.99
N VAL A 153 -17.72 0.19 -12.07
CA VAL A 153 -16.33 0.67 -12.00
C VAL A 153 -16.29 2.10 -11.43
N VAL A 154 -17.20 2.98 -11.88
CA VAL A 154 -17.31 4.35 -11.34
C VAL A 154 -17.71 4.32 -9.87
N LEU A 155 -18.65 3.46 -9.50
CA LEU A 155 -19.10 3.32 -8.12
C LEU A 155 -17.98 2.84 -7.20
N ALA A 156 -17.14 1.91 -7.68
CA ALA A 156 -15.97 1.41 -6.95
C ALA A 156 -14.91 2.51 -6.69
N LEU A 157 -14.76 3.48 -7.59
CA LEU A 157 -13.84 4.61 -7.40
C LEU A 157 -14.34 5.64 -6.38
N THR A 158 -15.66 5.76 -6.21
CA THR A 158 -16.28 6.81 -5.38
C THR A 158 -15.81 6.81 -3.92
N PRO A 159 -15.75 5.66 -3.20
CA PRO A 159 -15.26 5.62 -1.82
C PRO A 159 -13.80 6.08 -1.70
N HIS A 160 -12.95 5.71 -2.67
CA HIS A 160 -11.54 6.09 -2.68
C HIS A 160 -11.36 7.59 -2.90
N LEU A 161 -12.14 8.20 -3.79
CA LEU A 161 -12.16 9.65 -4.00
C LEU A 161 -12.65 10.38 -2.74
N ALA A 162 -13.68 9.88 -2.08
CA ALA A 162 -14.19 10.44 -0.83
C ALA A 162 -13.14 10.34 0.30
N ALA A 163 -12.47 9.20 0.43
CA ALA A 163 -11.40 9.00 1.41
C ALA A 163 -10.20 9.92 1.14
N TRP A 164 -9.81 10.09 -0.12
CA TRP A 164 -8.77 11.04 -0.52
C TRP A 164 -9.15 12.48 -0.20
N ALA A 165 -10.36 12.90 -0.54
CA ALA A 165 -10.85 14.25 -0.23
C ALA A 165 -10.85 14.49 1.29
N LYS A 166 -11.33 13.52 2.07
CA LYS A 166 -11.27 13.58 3.53
C LYS A 166 -9.85 13.74 4.04
N LEU A 167 -8.90 12.94 3.54
CA LEU A 167 -7.49 13.03 3.92
C LEU A 167 -6.91 14.43 3.63
N GLN A 168 -7.25 15.04 2.49
CA GLN A 168 -6.80 16.39 2.16
C GLN A 168 -7.36 17.44 3.14
N ILE A 169 -8.65 17.33 3.48
CA ILE A 169 -9.27 18.20 4.47
C ILE A 169 -8.61 18.04 5.84
N ASP A 170 -8.41 16.82 6.31
CA ASP A 170 -7.75 16.53 7.60
C ASP A 170 -6.31 17.09 7.63
N THR A 171 -5.58 16.97 6.53
CA THR A 171 -4.22 17.48 6.40
C THR A 171 -4.19 19.02 6.43
N MET A 172 -5.09 19.66 5.69
CA MET A 172 -5.20 21.13 5.67
C MET A 172 -5.63 21.68 7.02
N LEU A 173 -6.61 21.04 7.68
CA LEU A 173 -7.02 21.41 9.04
C LEU A 173 -5.88 21.22 10.03
N GLY A 174 -5.16 20.11 9.97
CA GLY A 174 -4.01 19.85 10.82
C GLY A 174 -2.91 20.90 10.67
N ALA A 175 -2.59 21.26 9.43
CA ALA A 175 -1.59 22.28 9.13
C ALA A 175 -2.04 23.69 9.58
N SER A 176 -3.31 24.05 9.36
CA SER A 176 -3.85 25.36 9.79
C SER A 176 -3.89 25.48 11.31
N ILE A 177 -4.25 24.39 12.01
CA ILE A 177 -4.26 24.33 13.46
C ILE A 177 -2.83 24.46 14.01
N ALA A 178 -1.87 23.75 13.44
CA ALA A 178 -0.46 23.82 13.83
C ALA A 178 0.10 25.25 13.63
N ALA A 179 -0.23 25.88 12.52
CA ALA A 179 0.13 27.29 12.28
C ALA A 179 -0.53 28.26 13.28
N ALA A 180 -1.79 28.06 13.62
CA ALA A 180 -2.49 28.86 14.61
C ALA A 180 -1.90 28.70 16.03
N GLN A 181 -1.42 27.52 16.38
CA GLN A 181 -0.72 27.26 17.66
C GLN A 181 0.61 28.01 17.73
N THR A 182 1.37 28.03 16.64
CA THR A 182 2.68 28.71 16.61
C THR A 182 2.57 30.22 16.61
N VAL A 183 1.52 30.79 15.99
CA VAL A 183 1.35 32.24 15.84
C VAL A 183 0.46 32.84 16.93
N GLY A 184 -0.54 32.12 17.42
CA GLY A 184 -1.61 32.67 18.27
C GLY A 184 -1.69 32.14 19.69
N GLY A 185 -0.82 31.22 20.13
CA GLY A 185 -0.87 30.68 21.49
C GLY A 185 -2.18 29.96 21.84
N LEU A 186 -2.87 29.38 20.87
CA LEU A 186 -4.10 28.63 21.09
C LEU A 186 -3.84 27.44 22.03
N ALA A 187 -4.59 27.37 23.12
CA ALA A 187 -4.48 26.28 24.09
C ALA A 187 -4.85 24.94 23.44
N ALA A 188 -4.15 23.86 23.79
CA ALA A 188 -4.29 22.53 23.19
C ALA A 188 -5.72 21.94 23.30
N ASP A 189 -6.44 22.28 24.36
CA ASP A 189 -7.85 21.87 24.59
C ASP A 189 -8.81 22.48 23.56
N LYS A 190 -8.63 23.77 23.22
CA LYS A 190 -9.42 24.46 22.19
C LYS A 190 -9.14 23.90 20.80
N VAL A 191 -7.90 23.55 20.52
CA VAL A 191 -7.50 22.92 19.27
C VAL A 191 -8.13 21.54 19.11
N ALA A 192 -8.13 20.74 20.18
CA ALA A 192 -8.79 19.43 20.17
C ALA A 192 -10.29 19.55 19.92
N ALA A 193 -10.94 20.55 20.53
CA ALA A 193 -12.37 20.81 20.35
C ALA A 193 -12.71 21.25 18.90
N VAL A 194 -11.92 22.15 18.30
CA VAL A 194 -12.10 22.56 16.91
C VAL A 194 -11.89 21.40 15.94
N LYS A 195 -10.83 20.60 16.16
CA LYS A 195 -10.56 19.42 15.34
C LYS A 195 -11.68 18.39 15.42
N SER A 196 -12.17 18.09 16.62
CA SER A 196 -13.28 17.14 16.81
C SER A 196 -14.58 17.64 16.18
N ALA A 197 -14.91 18.92 16.31
CA ALA A 197 -16.08 19.53 15.69
C ALA A 197 -15.99 19.54 14.15
N ALA A 198 -14.82 19.87 13.61
CA ALA A 198 -14.59 19.86 12.16
C ALA A 198 -14.68 18.44 11.58
N ILE A 199 -14.10 17.46 12.24
CA ILE A 199 -14.16 16.04 11.81
C ILE A 199 -15.62 15.51 11.94
N ALA A 200 -16.34 15.87 12.99
CA ALA A 200 -17.72 15.44 13.18
C ALA A 200 -18.68 16.04 12.13
N SER A 201 -18.34 17.19 11.54
CA SER A 201 -19.12 17.81 10.46
C SER A 201 -18.89 17.17 9.09
N LEU A 202 -17.82 16.38 8.93
CA LEU A 202 -17.57 15.64 7.71
C LEU A 202 -18.45 14.39 7.63
N PRO A 203 -18.93 14.00 6.45
CA PRO A 203 -19.60 12.73 6.29
C PRO A 203 -18.71 11.64 6.88
N GLN A 204 -19.21 10.93 7.87
CA GLN A 204 -18.52 9.75 8.39
C GLN A 204 -18.26 8.87 7.19
N GLN A 205 -17.07 8.29 7.08
CA GLN A 205 -16.78 7.32 6.03
C GLN A 205 -17.92 6.31 6.08
N GLY A 206 -18.76 6.35 5.06
CA GLY A 206 -19.89 5.46 4.98
C GLY A 206 -19.33 4.05 5.06
N VAL A 207 -19.95 3.24 5.87
CA VAL A 207 -19.80 1.81 5.84
C VAL A 207 -20.32 1.41 4.45
N PHE A 208 -19.40 1.27 3.49
CA PHE A 208 -19.68 0.65 2.21
C PHE A 208 -19.10 -0.76 2.23
#